data_a1b2a1ccc2efee083ee0c2c743281cf7
#
_entry.id   a1b2a1ccc2efee083ee0c2c743281cf7
#
_cell.length_a   1.000
_cell.length_b   1.000
_cell.length_c   1.000
_cell.angle_alpha   90.00
_cell.angle_beta   90.00
_cell.angle_gamma   90.00
#
_symmetry.space_group_name_H-M   'P 1'
#
loop_
_entity.id
_entity.type
_entity.pdbx_description
1 polymer ?
#
loop_
_entity_poly.entity_id
_entity_poly.type
_entity_poly.pdbx_seq_one_letter_code
_entity_poly.pdbx_strand_id
1 'polypeptide(L)'
;SDKPLLFIVSGTGFAPAKALLEHLQHIGSTRPVTLYWGGRRPQDIYMGDWLNQHTLPGGLRFVPVVSDAQPEDQWQGRTGLVHQAVLDDFADLSTHQVYACGTPAMVEAARTSFTGTRHLAAEDFFADAFTSAADQ
;
A
#
# COMPACT_ATOMS: atom_id res chain seq x y z
N SER A 1 13.17 -6.40 -11.87
CA SER A 1 13.92 -6.10 -10.64
C SER A 1 13.64 -7.14 -9.57
N ASP A 2 14.63 -7.41 -8.75
CA ASP A 2 14.48 -8.32 -7.62
C ASP A 2 14.28 -7.59 -6.30
N LYS A 3 14.16 -6.27 -6.33
CA LYS A 3 13.97 -5.48 -5.13
C LYS A 3 12.66 -5.85 -4.42
N PRO A 4 12.63 -5.82 -3.08
CA PRO A 4 11.36 -5.95 -2.37
C PRO A 4 10.35 -4.91 -2.83
N LEU A 5 9.09 -5.33 -2.96
CA LEU A 5 7.99 -4.47 -3.38
C LEU A 5 7.19 -4.02 -2.17
N LEU A 6 6.87 -2.72 -2.13
CA LEU A 6 5.96 -2.17 -1.14
C LEU A 6 4.80 -1.51 -1.87
N PHE A 7 3.60 -2.04 -1.64
CA PHE A 7 2.37 -1.41 -2.13
C PHE A 7 1.81 -0.51 -1.04
N ILE A 8 1.38 0.68 -1.44
CA ILE A 8 0.62 1.56 -0.57
C ILE A 8 -0.67 1.93 -1.27
N VAL A 9 -1.80 1.57 -0.66
CA VAL A 9 -3.13 1.63 -1.27
C VAL A 9 -4.06 2.45 -0.38
N SER A 10 -4.89 3.28 -0.97
CA SER A 10 -5.93 3.98 -0.23
C SER A 10 -7.25 3.98 -1.01
N GLY A 11 -8.36 4.09 -0.26
CA GLY A 11 -9.69 4.13 -0.84
C GLY A 11 -9.98 2.92 -1.70
N THR A 12 -10.43 3.16 -2.93
CA THR A 12 -10.76 2.11 -3.90
C THR A 12 -9.58 1.74 -4.79
N GLY A 13 -8.35 2.16 -4.43
CA GLY A 13 -7.15 1.95 -5.24
C GLY A 13 -6.61 0.53 -5.28
N PHE A 14 -7.35 -0.45 -4.75
CA PHE A 14 -6.83 -1.81 -4.66
C PHE A 14 -6.83 -2.56 -6.00
N ALA A 15 -7.69 -2.21 -6.94
CA ALA A 15 -7.81 -2.98 -8.18
C ALA A 15 -6.50 -3.10 -8.96
N PRO A 16 -5.73 -2.01 -9.19
CA PRO A 16 -4.42 -2.14 -9.83
C PRO A 16 -3.42 -2.96 -9.00
N ALA A 17 -3.45 -2.79 -7.67
CA ALA A 17 -2.56 -3.56 -6.80
C ALA A 17 -2.91 -5.05 -6.87
N LYS A 18 -4.20 -5.39 -6.87
CA LYS A 18 -4.65 -6.78 -7.00
C LYS A 18 -4.16 -7.40 -8.30
N ALA A 19 -4.28 -6.66 -9.41
CA ALA A 19 -3.82 -7.15 -10.71
C ALA A 19 -2.32 -7.44 -10.70
N LEU A 20 -1.52 -6.57 -10.07
CA LEU A 20 -0.08 -6.78 -9.94
C LEU A 20 0.25 -7.97 -9.04
N LEU A 21 -0.47 -8.13 -7.93
CA LEU A 21 -0.26 -9.29 -7.04
C LEU A 21 -0.57 -10.61 -7.78
N GLU A 22 -1.65 -10.64 -8.56
CA GLU A 22 -2.00 -11.81 -9.35
C GLU A 22 -0.97 -12.09 -10.43
N HIS A 23 -0.43 -11.03 -11.05
CA HIS A 23 0.65 -11.17 -12.02
C HIS A 23 1.92 -11.74 -11.40
N LEU A 24 2.31 -11.23 -10.23
CA LEU A 24 3.48 -11.73 -9.49
C LEU A 24 3.32 -13.21 -9.16
N GLN A 25 2.12 -13.63 -8.76
CA GLN A 25 1.84 -15.04 -8.50
C GLN A 25 1.94 -15.87 -9.78
N HIS A 26 1.40 -15.36 -10.89
CA HIS A 26 1.41 -16.05 -12.18
C HIS A 26 2.84 -16.31 -12.69
N ILE A 27 3.72 -15.34 -12.56
CA ILE A 27 5.12 -15.49 -13.00
C ILE A 27 6.01 -16.18 -11.94
N GLY A 28 5.47 -16.52 -10.78
CA GLY A 28 6.25 -17.17 -9.73
C GLY A 28 7.32 -16.28 -9.11
N SER A 29 7.08 -14.97 -9.04
CA SER A 29 8.04 -14.03 -8.48
C SER A 29 8.38 -14.37 -7.03
N THR A 30 9.69 -14.33 -6.71
CA THR A 30 10.16 -14.56 -5.34
C THR A 30 10.45 -13.25 -4.59
N ARG A 31 10.07 -12.10 -5.16
CA ARG A 31 10.24 -10.80 -4.51
C ARG A 31 9.41 -10.76 -3.23
N PRO A 32 9.97 -10.31 -2.10
CA PRO A 32 9.16 -10.05 -0.91
C PRO A 32 8.19 -8.90 -1.18
N VAL A 33 6.94 -9.04 -0.75
CA VAL A 33 5.91 -8.04 -0.95
C VAL A 33 5.29 -7.65 0.39
N THR A 34 5.19 -6.35 0.62
CA THR A 34 4.44 -5.78 1.74
C THR A 34 3.37 -4.86 1.17
N LEU A 35 2.15 -4.97 1.66
CA LEU A 35 1.04 -4.15 1.20
C LEU A 35 0.41 -3.42 2.39
N TYR A 36 0.45 -2.09 2.34
CA TYR A 36 -0.23 -1.21 3.28
C TYR A 36 -1.50 -0.69 2.63
N TRP A 37 -2.63 -0.89 3.27
CA TRP A 37 -3.90 -0.39 2.76
C TRP A 37 -4.54 0.51 3.80
N GLY A 38 -4.70 1.79 3.45
CA GLY A 38 -5.31 2.79 4.30
C GLY A 38 -6.78 2.99 3.98
N GLY A 39 -7.61 3.01 5.01
CA GLY A 39 -9.00 3.37 4.93
C GLY A 39 -9.38 4.26 6.10
N ARG A 40 -10.53 4.94 6.03
CA ARG A 40 -11.03 5.73 7.15
C ARG A 40 -11.66 4.81 8.20
N ARG A 41 -12.38 3.80 7.74
CA ARG A 41 -13.07 2.81 8.58
C ARG A 41 -12.63 1.41 8.16
N PRO A 42 -12.74 0.40 9.06
CA PRO A 42 -12.35 -0.96 8.70
C PRO A 42 -13.05 -1.51 7.46
N GLN A 43 -14.31 -1.17 7.24
CA GLN A 43 -15.08 -1.64 6.09
C GLN A 43 -14.58 -1.09 4.76
N ASP A 44 -13.77 -0.04 4.77
CA ASP A 44 -13.15 0.49 3.55
C ASP A 44 -12.09 -0.47 3.01
N ILE A 45 -11.58 -1.36 3.85
CA ILE A 45 -10.58 -2.36 3.47
C ILE A 45 -11.32 -3.65 3.09
N TYR A 46 -12.04 -3.57 1.97
CA TYR A 46 -13.05 -4.57 1.59
C TYR A 46 -12.46 -5.87 1.07
N MET A 47 -11.17 -5.92 0.74
CA MET A 47 -10.50 -7.14 0.25
C MET A 47 -9.52 -7.72 1.28
N GLY A 48 -9.70 -7.36 2.56
CA GLY A 48 -8.81 -7.84 3.62
C GLY A 48 -8.76 -9.37 3.71
N ASP A 49 -9.91 -10.03 3.61
CA ASP A 49 -9.98 -11.49 3.67
C ASP A 49 -9.24 -12.13 2.50
N TRP A 50 -9.39 -11.58 1.29
CA TRP A 50 -8.66 -12.05 0.12
C TRP A 50 -7.16 -11.94 0.33
N LEU A 51 -6.70 -10.81 0.87
CA LEU A 51 -5.28 -10.57 1.14
C LEU A 51 -4.74 -11.51 2.21
N ASN A 52 -5.52 -11.77 3.27
CA ASN A 52 -5.10 -12.66 4.34
C ASN A 52 -4.97 -14.13 3.86
N GLN A 53 -5.68 -14.48 2.81
CA GLN A 53 -5.65 -15.84 2.25
C GLN A 53 -4.72 -15.96 1.05
N HIS A 54 -4.22 -14.84 0.54
CA HIS A 54 -3.37 -14.83 -0.65
C HIS A 54 -1.92 -15.08 -0.26
N THR A 55 -1.24 -15.95 -0.99
CA THR A 55 0.15 -16.26 -0.74
C THR A 55 0.99 -16.02 -1.99
N LEU A 56 2.24 -15.58 -1.78
CA LEU A 56 3.21 -15.40 -2.84
C LEU A 56 4.48 -16.18 -2.50
N PRO A 57 5.24 -16.68 -3.51
CA PRO A 57 6.47 -17.42 -3.22
C PRO A 57 7.48 -16.64 -2.38
N GLY A 58 7.59 -15.32 -2.57
CA GLY A 58 8.48 -14.45 -1.79
C GLY A 58 7.90 -13.93 -0.49
N GLY A 59 6.64 -14.27 -0.21
CA GLY A 59 5.91 -13.79 0.97
C GLY A 59 5.09 -12.54 0.69
N LEU A 60 3.94 -12.45 1.35
CA LEU A 60 3.07 -11.28 1.29
C LEU A 60 2.71 -10.88 2.72
N ARG A 61 3.12 -9.68 3.12
CA ARG A 61 2.74 -9.09 4.40
C ARG A 61 1.68 -8.02 4.16
N PHE A 62 0.54 -8.16 4.81
CA PHE A 62 -0.57 -7.22 4.69
C PHE A 62 -0.70 -6.41 5.98
N VAL A 63 -0.72 -5.07 5.84
CA VAL A 63 -0.84 -4.14 6.97
C VAL A 63 -2.02 -3.21 6.71
N PRO A 64 -3.21 -3.51 7.28
CA PRO A 64 -4.34 -2.59 7.19
C PRO A 64 -4.15 -1.43 8.18
N VAL A 65 -4.49 -0.21 7.74
CA VAL A 65 -4.35 1.01 8.54
C VAL A 65 -5.66 1.79 8.47
N VAL A 66 -6.22 2.12 9.63
CA VAL A 66 -7.52 2.81 9.70
C VAL A 66 -7.32 4.16 10.37
N SER A 67 -7.72 5.25 9.69
CA SER A 67 -7.44 6.61 10.15
C SER A 67 -8.53 7.18 11.04
N ASP A 68 -9.76 6.66 10.98
CA ASP A 68 -10.91 7.22 11.69
C ASP A 68 -11.82 6.11 12.23
N ALA A 69 -11.21 5.14 12.91
CA ALA A 69 -11.96 4.04 13.51
C ALA A 69 -12.89 4.57 14.59
N GLN A 70 -14.14 4.11 14.58
CA GLN A 70 -15.12 4.48 15.59
C GLN A 70 -15.19 3.41 16.67
N PRO A 71 -15.68 3.74 17.89
CA PRO A 71 -15.78 2.76 18.96
C PRO A 71 -16.55 1.50 18.58
N GLU A 72 -17.60 1.63 17.80
CA GLU A 72 -18.42 0.48 17.36
C GLU A 72 -17.68 -0.44 16.38
N ASP A 73 -16.60 0.02 15.77
CA ASP A 73 -15.78 -0.79 14.86
C ASP A 73 -14.91 -1.82 15.62
N GLN A 74 -14.65 -1.57 16.89
CA GLN A 74 -13.77 -2.42 17.72
C GLN A 74 -12.45 -2.71 17.06
N TRP A 75 -11.87 -1.72 16.37
CA TRP A 75 -10.63 -1.86 15.62
C TRP A 75 -9.44 -1.97 16.56
N GLN A 76 -8.61 -2.99 16.37
CA GLN A 76 -7.43 -3.23 17.19
C GLN A 76 -6.13 -3.22 16.38
N GLY A 77 -6.20 -2.88 15.09
CA GLY A 77 -5.03 -2.81 14.23
C GLY A 77 -4.39 -1.43 14.21
N ARG A 78 -3.60 -1.18 13.16
CA ARG A 78 -2.90 0.09 13.00
C ARG A 78 -3.87 1.24 12.78
N THR A 79 -3.55 2.39 13.35
CA THR A 79 -4.35 3.61 13.18
C THR A 79 -3.48 4.72 12.58
N GLY A 80 -4.14 5.74 12.02
CA GLY A 80 -3.48 6.89 11.44
C GLY A 80 -3.50 6.87 9.91
N LEU A 81 -2.61 7.65 9.30
CA LEU A 81 -2.51 7.75 7.85
C LEU A 81 -1.59 6.65 7.31
N VAL A 82 -1.94 6.11 6.16
CA VAL A 82 -1.25 4.95 5.61
C VAL A 82 0.22 5.24 5.29
N HIS A 83 0.53 6.42 4.72
CA HIS A 83 1.93 6.74 4.43
C HIS A 83 2.74 6.92 5.71
N GLN A 84 2.13 7.41 6.77
CA GLN A 84 2.81 7.55 8.06
C GLN A 84 3.15 6.19 8.65
N ALA A 85 2.26 5.20 8.49
CA ALA A 85 2.55 3.83 8.95
C ALA A 85 3.80 3.28 8.28
N VAL A 86 3.97 3.52 6.99
CA VAL A 86 5.19 3.11 6.27
C VAL A 86 6.40 3.82 6.85
N LEU A 87 6.31 5.13 7.08
CA LEU A 87 7.41 5.91 7.66
C LEU A 87 7.80 5.39 9.04
N ASP A 88 6.82 4.98 9.85
CA ASP A 88 7.07 4.45 11.18
C ASP A 88 7.78 3.08 11.14
N ASP A 89 7.51 2.29 10.10
CA ASP A 89 8.04 0.93 10.00
C ASP A 89 9.36 0.85 9.24
N PHE A 90 9.65 1.80 8.35
CA PHE A 90 10.84 1.77 7.50
C PHE A 90 11.68 3.01 7.70
N ALA A 91 12.86 2.84 8.28
CA ALA A 91 13.85 3.92 8.39
C ALA A 91 14.50 4.21 7.03
N ASP A 92 14.53 3.22 6.13
CA ASP A 92 15.18 3.32 4.83
C ASP A 92 14.42 2.51 3.79
N LEU A 93 14.22 3.09 2.61
CA LEU A 93 13.56 2.45 1.48
C LEU A 93 14.46 2.39 0.24
N SER A 94 15.77 2.62 0.40
CA SER A 94 16.70 2.68 -0.73
C SER A 94 16.78 1.37 -1.52
N THR A 95 16.43 0.24 -0.89
CA THR A 95 16.47 -1.08 -1.54
C THR A 95 15.10 -1.54 -2.06
N HIS A 96 14.07 -0.71 -1.91
CA HIS A 96 12.69 -1.07 -2.27
C HIS A 96 12.26 -0.45 -3.58
N GLN A 97 11.21 -1.02 -4.16
CA GLN A 97 10.36 -0.36 -5.14
C GLN A 97 8.99 -0.17 -4.51
N VAL A 98 8.40 1.01 -4.70
CA VAL A 98 7.10 1.36 -4.12
C VAL A 98 6.09 1.56 -5.25
N TYR A 99 4.92 0.96 -5.10
CA TYR A 99 3.79 1.17 -6.00
C TYR A 99 2.63 1.75 -5.20
N ALA A 100 2.26 2.99 -5.50
CA ALA A 100 1.21 3.71 -4.80
C ALA A 100 -0.06 3.78 -5.64
N CYS A 101 -1.17 3.32 -5.09
CA CYS A 101 -2.47 3.30 -5.76
C CYS A 101 -3.51 3.96 -4.86
N GLY A 102 -4.14 5.03 -5.30
CA GLY A 102 -5.16 5.66 -4.50
C GLY A 102 -5.41 7.12 -4.86
N THR A 103 -5.80 7.90 -3.86
CA THR A 103 -6.10 9.31 -4.08
C THR A 103 -4.83 10.09 -4.40
N PRO A 104 -4.95 11.17 -5.20
CA PRO A 104 -3.77 12.00 -5.50
C PRO A 104 -3.07 12.54 -4.25
N ALA A 105 -3.84 12.89 -3.22
CA ALA A 105 -3.25 13.42 -1.98
C ALA A 105 -2.37 12.38 -1.28
N MET A 106 -2.83 11.11 -1.20
CA MET A 106 -2.05 10.04 -0.60
C MET A 106 -0.81 9.73 -1.42
N VAL A 107 -0.97 9.63 -2.74
CA VAL A 107 0.14 9.34 -3.66
C VAL A 107 1.23 10.40 -3.52
N GLU A 108 0.86 11.68 -3.50
CA GLU A 108 1.83 12.76 -3.38
C GLU A 108 2.49 12.81 -2.01
N ALA A 109 1.73 12.56 -0.95
CA ALA A 109 2.30 12.49 0.40
C ALA A 109 3.33 11.36 0.52
N ALA A 110 3.02 10.20 -0.06
CA ALA A 110 3.94 9.07 -0.07
C ALA A 110 5.19 9.38 -0.89
N ARG A 111 5.04 9.92 -2.10
CA ARG A 111 6.16 10.29 -2.96
C ARG A 111 7.12 11.23 -2.25
N THR A 112 6.58 12.33 -1.73
CA THR A 112 7.39 13.37 -1.08
C THR A 112 8.10 12.83 0.15
N SER A 113 7.39 12.08 0.99
CA SER A 113 7.95 11.57 2.23
C SER A 113 9.00 10.48 1.99
N PHE A 114 8.72 9.55 1.09
CA PHE A 114 9.60 8.40 0.89
C PHE A 114 10.87 8.80 0.16
N THR A 115 10.77 9.65 -0.87
CA THR A 115 11.95 10.09 -1.61
C THR A 115 12.74 11.14 -0.82
N GLY A 116 12.05 11.95 -0.02
CA GLY A 116 12.69 13.04 0.73
C GLY A 116 13.31 12.60 2.06
N THR A 117 12.75 11.59 2.74
CA THR A 117 13.18 11.24 4.09
C THR A 117 13.57 9.77 4.28
N ARG A 118 13.33 8.90 3.30
CA ARG A 118 13.63 7.47 3.42
C ARG A 118 14.52 6.95 2.29
N HIS A 119 15.13 7.86 1.53
CA HIS A 119 16.14 7.54 0.52
C HIS A 119 15.62 6.67 -0.64
N LEU A 120 14.31 6.67 -0.87
CA LEU A 120 13.74 5.99 -2.04
C LEU A 120 14.15 6.76 -3.30
N ALA A 121 14.72 6.04 -4.28
CA ALA A 121 15.03 6.66 -5.56
C ALA A 121 13.74 7.03 -6.30
N ALA A 122 13.73 8.19 -6.96
CA ALA A 122 12.54 8.67 -7.66
C ALA A 122 12.08 7.68 -8.75
N GLU A 123 13.03 7.01 -9.42
CA GLU A 123 12.73 6.02 -10.45
C GLU A 123 12.17 4.70 -9.87
N ASP A 124 12.24 4.50 -8.57
CA ASP A 124 11.69 3.34 -7.89
C ASP A 124 10.33 3.60 -7.27
N PHE A 125 9.75 4.78 -7.50
CA PHE A 125 8.40 5.12 -7.07
C PHE A 125 7.46 5.13 -8.27
N PHE A 126 6.46 4.24 -8.23
CA PHE A 126 5.45 4.10 -9.27
C PHE A 126 4.10 4.47 -8.69
N ALA A 127 3.27 5.15 -9.45
CA ALA A 127 1.99 5.63 -8.95
C ALA A 127 0.86 5.42 -9.95
N ASP A 128 -0.32 5.11 -9.41
CA ASP A 128 -1.57 5.07 -10.14
C ASP A 128 -2.59 5.83 -9.29
N ALA A 129 -2.75 7.11 -9.58
CA ALA A 129 -3.63 7.97 -8.83
C ALA A 129 -5.02 7.97 -9.46
N PHE A 130 -6.03 7.83 -8.60
CA PHE A 130 -7.43 7.86 -9.03
C PHE A 130 -8.03 9.21 -8.73
N THR A 131 -8.78 9.71 -9.71
CA THR A 131 -9.65 10.85 -9.49
C THR A 131 -11.09 10.35 -9.39
N SER A 132 -11.94 11.10 -8.69
CA SER A 132 -13.37 10.80 -8.69
C SER A 132 -13.97 11.11 -10.06
N ALA A 133 -15.17 10.59 -10.32
CA ALA A 133 -15.87 10.89 -11.57
C ALA A 133 -16.09 12.39 -11.74
N ALA A 134 -16.23 13.13 -10.64
CA ALA A 134 -16.40 14.58 -10.70
C ALA A 134 -15.12 15.31 -11.14
N ASP A 135 -13.96 14.71 -10.97
CA ASP A 135 -12.66 15.29 -11.31
C ASP A 135 -12.24 14.95 -12.76
N GLN A 136 -12.98 14.10 -13.39
CA GLN A 136 -12.73 13.70 -14.76
C GLN A 136 -13.54 14.59 -15.72
#